data_215dd69e0ba1be3d3ff70eb90704347f
#
_entry.id   215dd69e0ba1be3d3ff70eb90704347f
#
_cell.length_a   1.000
_cell.length_b   1.000
_cell.length_c   1.000
_cell.angle_alpha   90.00
_cell.angle_beta   90.00
_cell.angle_gamma   90.00
#
_symmetry.space_group_name_H-M   'P 1'
#
loop_
_entity.id
_entity.type
_entity.pdbx_description
1 polymer ?
#
loop_
_entity_poly.entity_id
_entity_poly.type
_entity_poly.pdbx_seq_one_letter_code
_entity_poly.pdbx_strand_id
1 'polypeptide(L)' 'MAGYRIEIVSEEDRHWWRIVAGNGEIVGSSETYTTRQAAEKTVAAVIEAITEKVRQALHQAVVVQS' A
#
# COMPACT_ATOMS: atom_id res chain seq x y z
N MET A 1 7.45 7.24 16.03
CA MET A 1 7.85 6.86 14.69
C MET A 1 6.67 6.88 13.76
N ALA A 2 6.85 7.53 12.64
CA ALA A 2 5.80 7.58 11.64
C ALA A 2 5.67 6.25 10.95
N GLY A 3 4.47 5.74 10.88
CA GLY A 3 4.18 4.53 10.14
C GLY A 3 3.24 4.85 8.99
N TYR A 4 2.93 3.82 8.23
CA TYR A 4 1.95 3.92 7.17
C TYR A 4 0.88 2.87 7.40
N ARG A 5 -0.33 3.18 7.00
CA ARG A 5 -1.41 2.20 7.03
C ARG A 5 -2.18 2.26 5.74
N ILE A 6 -2.84 1.17 5.40
CA ILE A 6 -3.71 1.11 4.25
C ILE A 6 -5.13 1.03 4.77
N GLU A 7 -5.98 1.94 4.31
CA GLU A 7 -7.39 1.97 4.67
C GLU A 7 -8.22 1.56 3.48
N ILE A 8 -9.18 0.69 3.70
CA ILE A 8 -10.16 0.34 2.69
C ILE A 8 -11.42 1.14 2.96
N VAL A 9 -11.82 1.92 1.98
CA VAL A 9 -12.98 2.79 2.09
C VAL A 9 -14.10 2.21 1.26
N SER A 10 -15.28 2.12 1.86
CA SER A 10 -16.47 1.63 1.15
C SER A 10 -17.57 2.68 1.25
N GLU A 11 -18.13 3.05 0.10
CA GLU A 11 -19.18 4.03 0.03
C GLU A 11 -20.16 3.59 -1.03
N GLU A 12 -21.34 3.19 -0.61
CA GLU A 12 -22.37 2.61 -1.47
C GLU A 12 -21.82 1.37 -2.20
N ASP A 13 -21.74 1.41 -3.53
CA ASP A 13 -21.24 0.29 -4.32
C ASP A 13 -19.81 0.55 -4.82
N ARG A 14 -19.13 1.52 -4.21
CA ARG A 14 -17.76 1.85 -4.57
C ARG A 14 -16.83 1.50 -3.43
N HIS A 15 -15.70 0.91 -3.76
CA HIS A 15 -14.70 0.49 -2.80
C HIS A 15 -13.32 0.85 -3.33
N TRP A 16 -12.49 1.42 -2.47
CA TRP A 16 -11.12 1.74 -2.86
C TRP A 16 -10.24 1.67 -1.62
N TRP A 17 -8.95 1.72 -1.82
CA TRP A 17 -8.02 1.77 -0.70
C TRP A 17 -7.14 3.01 -0.85
N ARG A 18 -6.58 3.41 0.27
CA ARG A 18 -5.65 4.54 0.29
C ARG A 18 -4.54 4.26 1.28
N ILE A 19 -3.38 4.87 1.03
CA ILE A 19 -2.22 4.76 1.90
C ILE A 19 -2.12 6.06 2.70
N VAL A 20 -2.09 5.93 4.02
CA VAL A 20 -2.08 7.06 4.93
C VAL A 20 -0.80 7.04 5.73
N ALA A 21 -0.08 8.15 5.73
CA ALA A 21 1.14 8.30 6.52
C ALA A 21 0.81 8.50 7.98
N GLY A 22 1.83 8.37 8.84
CA GLY A 22 1.65 8.49 10.28
C GLY A 22 1.10 9.83 10.74
N ASN A 23 1.31 10.88 9.95
CA ASN A 23 0.76 12.21 10.26
C ASN A 23 -0.66 12.41 9.74
N GLY A 24 -1.29 11.36 9.19
CA GLY A 24 -2.64 11.43 8.66
C GLY A 24 -2.74 11.87 7.22
N GLU A 25 -1.63 12.12 6.56
CA GLU A 25 -1.62 12.58 5.18
C GLU A 25 -1.83 11.41 4.22
N ILE A 26 -2.71 11.59 3.23
CA ILE A 26 -2.95 10.58 2.21
C ILE A 26 -1.85 10.69 1.16
N VAL A 27 -1.04 9.63 1.04
CA VAL A 27 0.09 9.62 0.12
C VAL A 27 -0.18 8.83 -1.14
N GLY A 28 -1.29 8.11 -1.21
CA GLY A 28 -1.68 7.39 -2.41
C GLY A 28 -3.06 6.79 -2.27
N SER A 29 -3.68 6.49 -3.39
CA SER A 29 -4.99 5.86 -3.41
C SER A 29 -5.14 5.01 -4.66
N SER A 30 -6.05 4.04 -4.59
CA SER A 30 -6.33 3.15 -5.71
C SER A 30 -7.44 3.67 -6.58
N GLU A 31 -7.69 2.95 -7.66
CA GLU A 31 -8.91 3.11 -8.45
C GLU A 31 -10.11 2.62 -7.64
N THR A 32 -11.28 2.94 -8.12
CA THR A 32 -12.52 2.50 -7.50
C THR A 32 -12.91 1.12 -8.03
N TYR A 33 -13.27 0.24 -7.12
CA TYR A 33 -13.70 -1.13 -7.44
C TYR A 33 -15.18 -1.29 -7.10
N THR A 34 -15.85 -2.20 -7.79
CA THR A 34 -17.27 -2.44 -7.58
C THR A 34 -17.55 -3.37 -6.41
N THR A 35 -16.52 -4.10 -5.93
CA THR A 35 -16.67 -4.97 -4.78
C THR A 35 -15.54 -4.73 -3.80
N ARG A 36 -15.83 -4.93 -2.52
CA ARG A 36 -14.81 -4.82 -1.47
C ARG A 36 -13.73 -5.88 -1.66
N GLN A 37 -14.14 -7.07 -2.10
CA GLN A 37 -13.21 -8.17 -2.31
C GLN A 37 -12.15 -7.83 -3.35
N ALA A 38 -12.54 -7.14 -4.43
CA ALA A 38 -11.61 -6.70 -5.44
C ALA A 38 -10.61 -5.69 -4.86
N ALA A 39 -11.07 -4.76 -4.04
CA ALA A 39 -10.19 -3.80 -3.38
C ALA A 39 -9.20 -4.51 -2.46
N GLU A 40 -9.68 -5.48 -1.68
CA GLU A 40 -8.81 -6.24 -0.77
C GLU A 40 -7.76 -7.04 -1.52
N LYS A 41 -8.13 -7.65 -2.64
CA LYS A 41 -7.19 -8.38 -3.47
C LYS A 41 -6.08 -7.47 -3.99
N THR A 42 -6.45 -6.28 -4.41
CA THR A 42 -5.49 -5.33 -4.95
C THR A 42 -4.56 -4.83 -3.84
N VAL A 43 -5.08 -4.60 -2.65
CA VAL A 43 -4.24 -4.24 -1.49
C VAL A 43 -3.18 -5.30 -1.24
N ALA A 44 -3.56 -6.57 -1.24
CA ALA A 44 -2.62 -7.65 -1.01
C ALA A 44 -1.52 -7.67 -2.07
N ALA A 45 -1.89 -7.49 -3.34
CA ALA A 45 -0.93 -7.47 -4.42
C ALA A 45 0.04 -6.30 -4.31
N VAL A 46 -0.46 -5.13 -3.91
CA VAL A 46 0.38 -3.93 -3.76
C VAL A 46 1.35 -4.10 -2.59
N ILE A 47 0.87 -4.64 -1.47
CA ILE A 47 1.74 -4.88 -0.31
C ILE A 47 2.87 -5.83 -0.69
N GLU A 48 2.55 -6.88 -1.42
CA GLU A 48 3.54 -7.86 -1.84
C GLU A 48 4.58 -7.23 -2.77
N ALA A 49 4.14 -6.42 -3.72
CA ALA A 49 5.02 -5.75 -4.66
C ALA A 49 5.94 -4.75 -3.95
N ILE A 50 5.41 -3.99 -3.00
CA ILE A 50 6.20 -3.02 -2.23
C ILE A 50 7.21 -3.74 -1.36
N THR A 51 6.80 -4.82 -0.72
CA THR A 51 7.69 -5.61 0.15
C THR A 51 8.87 -6.15 -0.66
N GLU A 52 8.62 -6.64 -1.86
CA GLU A 52 9.67 -7.14 -2.71
C GLU A 52 10.66 -6.05 -3.12
N LYS A 53 10.15 -4.89 -3.49
CA LYS A 53 11.01 -3.77 -3.88
C LYS A 53 11.86 -3.26 -2.72
N VAL A 54 11.28 -3.19 -1.53
CA VAL A 54 12.01 -2.77 -0.34
C VAL A 54 13.12 -3.77 -0.02
N ARG A 55 12.82 -5.05 -0.14
CA ARG A 55 13.82 -6.11 0.09
C ARG A 55 14.98 -5.99 -0.87
N GLN A 56 14.70 -5.75 -2.15
CA GLN A 56 15.74 -5.56 -3.16
C GLN A 56 16.59 -4.33 -2.88
N ALA A 57 15.96 -3.23 -2.49
CA ALA A 57 16.67 -2.01 -2.16
C ALA A 57 17.59 -2.18 -0.96
N LEU A 58 17.12 -2.88 0.07
CA LEU A 58 17.93 -3.17 1.25
C LEU A 58 19.12 -4.06 0.92
N HIS A 59 18.90 -5.04 0.06
CA HIS A 59 19.96 -5.93 -0.38
C HIS A 59 21.06 -5.16 -1.12
N GLN A 60 20.66 -4.26 -2.01
CA GLN A 60 21.58 -3.43 -2.74
C GLN A 60 22.35 -2.48 -1.83
N ALA A 61 21.67 -1.91 -0.84
CA ALA A 61 22.31 -1.03 0.11
C ALA A 61 23.40 -1.73 0.90
N VAL A 62 23.13 -2.98 1.29
CA VAL A 62 24.11 -3.80 2.02
C VAL A 62 25.32 -4.08 1.13
N VAL A 63 25.11 -4.40 -0.13
CA VAL A 63 26.18 -4.68 -1.07
C VAL A 63 27.05 -3.44 -1.27
N VAL A 64 26.44 -2.27 -1.40
CA VAL A 64 27.17 -1.01 -1.60
C VAL A 64 28.02 -0.68 -0.38
N GLN A 65 27.54 -0.98 0.81
CA GLN A 65 28.26 -0.69 2.05
C GLN A 65 29.39 -1.66 2.35
N SER A 66 29.35 -2.83 1.79
CA SER A 66 30.40 -3.80 2.00
C SER A 66 31.54 -3.65 1.03
#